data_d53cb60b8d4f25c0e34dfb1aa845bfb9
#
_entry.id   d53cb60b8d4f25c0e34dfb1aa845bfb9
#
_cell.length_a   1.000
_cell.length_b   1.000
_cell.length_c   1.000
_cell.angle_alpha   90.00
_cell.angle_beta   90.00
_cell.angle_gamma   90.00
#
_symmetry.space_group_name_H-M   'P 1'
#
loop_
_entity.id
_entity.type
_entity.pdbx_description
1 polymer ?
#
loop_
_entity_poly.entity_id
_entity_poly.type
_entity_poly.pdbx_seq_one_letter_code
_entity_poly.pdbx_strand_id
1 'polypeptide(L)'
;IWWGHRIPAWYDSDNNIYVGHSEKEVREYYELDDRKLSQDEDVLDTWFSSSLWPFASLGWPEKTEDFKKHFPTSLLVTGFDIIFFWVARMMMMSLEFTDQIPFRDVYVTGLIRDENGQKMSKSKGNVIDPLDLIYGISQDDLVTKRTTNLMQEGIAQKIEKKTRNQFPKGIDSYGTDALRMTFYSLATHTKDISFEMGRLKGYRNFCNKVWNAARFINGYPEGNDKFESTNKSDQWIYEEFEKSKKQIQRNIKDYRLDYAVNEVYEFFWNKFCDVYIEDCKKSGETKNLRPLLKEILNMMHPFAPFITEEIHSLLFDSSII
;
A
#
# COMPACT_ATOMS: atom_id res chain seq x y z
N ILE A 1 -16.99 20.87 -18.18
CA ILE A 1 -15.60 20.97 -17.72
C ILE A 1 -14.79 20.01 -18.56
N TRP A 2 -13.87 20.55 -19.31
CA TRP A 2 -13.01 19.80 -20.23
C TRP A 2 -11.67 19.56 -19.58
N TRP A 3 -11.47 18.34 -19.04
CA TRP A 3 -10.20 17.90 -18.47
C TRP A 3 -9.71 16.66 -19.22
N GLY A 4 -8.53 16.76 -19.82
CA GLY A 4 -7.91 15.66 -20.54
C GLY A 4 -6.96 16.17 -21.63
N HIS A 5 -6.36 15.23 -22.35
CA HIS A 5 -5.54 15.55 -23.52
C HIS A 5 -6.46 15.90 -24.69
N ARG A 6 -6.19 17.02 -25.34
CA ARG A 6 -6.94 17.43 -26.52
C ARG A 6 -6.77 16.39 -27.62
N ILE A 7 -7.89 16.07 -28.30
CA ILE A 7 -7.86 15.08 -29.38
C ILE A 7 -6.97 15.60 -30.51
N PRO A 8 -5.93 14.86 -30.94
CA PRO A 8 -4.99 15.29 -31.98
C PRO A 8 -5.55 15.03 -33.40
N ALA A 9 -6.82 15.35 -33.59
CA ALA A 9 -7.52 15.23 -34.87
C ALA A 9 -7.84 16.60 -35.46
N TRP A 10 -7.68 16.72 -36.77
CA TRP A 10 -7.91 17.93 -37.54
C TRP A 10 -8.85 17.61 -38.69
N TYR A 11 -9.76 18.51 -38.96
CA TYR A 11 -10.81 18.35 -39.96
C TYR A 11 -10.70 19.44 -41.03
N ASP A 12 -10.88 19.08 -42.30
CA ASP A 12 -11.07 20.05 -43.38
C ASP A 12 -12.55 20.32 -43.63
N SER A 13 -12.86 21.16 -44.61
CA SER A 13 -14.22 21.50 -45.01
C SER A 13 -15.05 20.31 -45.50
N ASP A 14 -14.41 19.25 -45.93
CA ASP A 14 -15.04 18.04 -46.46
C ASP A 14 -15.16 16.94 -45.40
N ASN A 15 -14.87 17.27 -44.13
CA ASN A 15 -14.82 16.36 -42.97
C ASN A 15 -13.80 15.20 -43.11
N ASN A 16 -12.76 15.41 -43.91
CA ASN A 16 -11.62 14.46 -43.84
C ASN A 16 -10.88 14.64 -42.53
N ILE A 17 -10.41 13.51 -41.95
CA ILE A 17 -9.74 13.47 -40.66
C ILE A 17 -8.24 13.32 -40.87
N TYR A 18 -7.47 14.19 -40.25
CA TYR A 18 -6.01 14.15 -40.23
C TYR A 18 -5.55 14.09 -38.79
N VAL A 19 -4.52 13.29 -38.48
CA VAL A 19 -4.03 13.10 -37.12
C VAL A 19 -2.62 13.66 -36.98
N GLY A 20 -2.40 14.50 -35.98
CA GLY A 20 -1.11 15.08 -35.64
C GLY A 20 -1.20 16.05 -34.46
N HIS A 21 -0.05 16.27 -33.80
CA HIS A 21 0.01 17.11 -32.60
C HIS A 21 -0.17 18.61 -32.88
N SER A 22 0.11 19.03 -34.11
CA SER A 22 -0.04 20.41 -34.53
C SER A 22 -0.52 20.51 -35.98
N GLU A 23 -1.12 21.64 -36.31
CA GLU A 23 -1.54 21.94 -37.68
C GLU A 23 -0.36 21.87 -38.67
N LYS A 24 0.82 22.34 -38.24
CA LYS A 24 2.02 22.30 -39.05
C LYS A 24 2.44 20.86 -39.37
N GLU A 25 2.48 19.99 -38.37
CA GLU A 25 2.82 18.58 -38.53
C GLU A 25 1.82 17.87 -39.47
N VAL A 26 0.53 18.13 -39.29
CA VAL A 26 -0.51 17.59 -40.16
C VAL A 26 -0.32 18.03 -41.61
N ARG A 27 -0.05 19.30 -41.85
CA ARG A 27 0.19 19.82 -43.20
C ARG A 27 1.40 19.21 -43.87
N GLU A 28 2.50 19.09 -43.12
CA GLU A 28 3.75 18.48 -43.60
C GLU A 28 3.59 16.99 -43.88
N TYR A 29 2.93 16.24 -42.98
CA TYR A 29 2.81 14.80 -43.09
C TYR A 29 1.84 14.34 -44.19
N TYR A 30 0.71 15.04 -44.33
CA TYR A 30 -0.33 14.71 -45.31
C TYR A 30 -0.20 15.52 -46.62
N GLU A 31 0.86 16.31 -46.76
CA GLU A 31 1.14 17.16 -47.92
C GLU A 31 -0.06 18.06 -48.32
N LEU A 32 -0.66 18.71 -47.29
CA LEU A 32 -1.86 19.50 -47.46
C LEU A 32 -1.49 20.95 -47.87
N ASP A 33 -2.19 21.44 -48.86
CA ASP A 33 -2.18 22.84 -49.33
C ASP A 33 -2.86 23.77 -48.30
N ASP A 34 -3.21 25.00 -48.73
CA ASP A 34 -3.77 26.06 -47.87
C ASP A 34 -5.23 25.83 -47.47
N ARG A 35 -5.73 24.60 -47.54
CA ARG A 35 -7.10 24.29 -47.05
C ARG A 35 -7.25 24.60 -45.56
N LYS A 36 -8.42 25.12 -45.17
CA LYS A 36 -8.70 25.42 -43.77
C LYS A 36 -8.80 24.13 -42.97
N LEU A 37 -8.04 24.04 -41.88
CA LEU A 37 -8.12 22.96 -40.89
C LEU A 37 -8.69 23.47 -39.58
N SER A 38 -9.47 22.66 -38.89
CA SER A 38 -9.94 22.89 -37.53
C SER A 38 -9.62 21.70 -36.65
N GLN A 39 -9.01 21.93 -35.49
CA GLN A 39 -8.74 20.88 -34.54
C GLN A 39 -10.00 20.48 -33.80
N ASP A 40 -10.14 19.21 -33.45
CA ASP A 40 -11.21 18.72 -32.60
C ASP A 40 -11.28 19.53 -31.29
N GLU A 41 -12.50 19.91 -30.87
CA GLU A 41 -12.72 20.72 -29.67
C GLU A 41 -12.76 19.87 -28.40
N ASP A 42 -12.96 18.56 -28.54
CA ASP A 42 -13.06 17.63 -27.43
C ASP A 42 -11.69 17.21 -26.90
N VAL A 43 -11.72 16.57 -25.74
CA VAL A 43 -10.56 15.97 -25.09
C VAL A 43 -10.74 14.46 -25.00
N LEU A 44 -9.63 13.72 -24.96
CA LEU A 44 -9.65 12.29 -24.76
C LEU A 44 -10.24 11.94 -23.37
N ASP A 45 -11.01 10.88 -23.31
CA ASP A 45 -11.56 10.34 -22.07
C ASP A 45 -10.42 9.98 -21.09
N THR A 46 -10.63 10.27 -19.81
CA THR A 46 -9.69 9.94 -18.74
C THR A 46 -9.31 8.45 -18.75
N TRP A 47 -10.28 7.58 -19.02
CA TRP A 47 -10.03 6.13 -19.08
C TRP A 47 -9.21 5.70 -20.30
N PHE A 48 -9.25 6.46 -21.39
CA PHE A 48 -8.36 6.24 -22.52
C PHE A 48 -6.89 6.45 -22.10
N SER A 49 -6.58 7.62 -21.57
CA SER A 49 -5.21 7.94 -21.13
C SER A 49 -4.71 7.01 -20.04
N SER A 50 -5.55 6.66 -19.06
CA SER A 50 -5.18 5.73 -17.98
C SER A 50 -5.01 4.29 -18.45
N SER A 51 -5.62 3.89 -19.56
CA SER A 51 -5.46 2.57 -20.15
C SER A 51 -4.08 2.35 -20.80
N LEU A 52 -3.39 3.42 -21.15
CA LEU A 52 -2.04 3.38 -21.72
C LEU A 52 -0.94 3.25 -20.65
N TRP A 53 -1.29 3.48 -19.38
CA TRP A 53 -0.34 3.59 -18.28
C TRP A 53 0.66 2.43 -18.16
N PRO A 54 0.30 1.14 -18.32
CA PRO A 54 1.22 0.02 -18.12
C PRO A 54 2.45 0.03 -19.03
N PHE A 55 2.36 0.63 -20.20
CA PHE A 55 3.43 0.69 -21.19
C PHE A 55 3.90 2.12 -21.50
N ALA A 56 3.01 3.10 -21.53
CA ALA A 56 3.39 4.48 -21.80
C ALA A 56 4.28 5.06 -20.69
N SER A 57 4.05 4.72 -19.41
CA SER A 57 4.89 5.15 -18.28
C SER A 57 6.32 4.59 -18.33
N LEU A 58 6.54 3.54 -19.09
CA LEU A 58 7.83 2.90 -19.31
C LEU A 58 8.55 3.40 -20.59
N GLY A 59 8.00 4.44 -21.23
CA GLY A 59 8.59 5.12 -22.39
C GLY A 59 8.11 4.62 -23.76
N TRP A 60 7.08 3.73 -23.81
CA TRP A 60 6.48 3.37 -25.09
C TRP A 60 5.99 4.64 -25.83
N PRO A 61 6.15 4.75 -27.19
CA PRO A 61 6.46 3.69 -28.16
C PRO A 61 7.94 3.31 -28.29
N GLU A 62 8.83 3.97 -27.59
CA GLU A 62 10.24 3.66 -27.63
C GLU A 62 10.54 2.37 -26.83
N LYS A 63 11.51 1.58 -27.34
CA LYS A 63 11.94 0.35 -26.68
C LYS A 63 13.02 0.67 -25.63
N THR A 64 12.64 1.41 -24.58
CA THR A 64 13.52 1.77 -23.47
C THR A 64 13.98 0.54 -22.69
N GLU A 65 15.04 0.68 -21.89
CA GLU A 65 15.48 -0.39 -20.98
C GLU A 65 14.44 -0.69 -19.90
N ASP A 66 13.74 0.34 -19.39
CA ASP A 66 12.65 0.16 -18.42
C ASP A 66 11.48 -0.61 -19.02
N PHE A 67 11.10 -0.32 -20.27
CA PHE A 67 10.06 -1.08 -20.96
C PHE A 67 10.45 -2.55 -21.13
N LYS A 68 11.68 -2.84 -21.57
CA LYS A 68 12.17 -4.22 -21.74
C LYS A 68 12.20 -5.00 -20.41
N LYS A 69 12.55 -4.33 -19.32
CA LYS A 69 12.75 -4.96 -18.01
C LYS A 69 11.44 -5.13 -17.23
N HIS A 70 10.52 -4.16 -17.31
CA HIS A 70 9.36 -4.07 -16.44
C HIS A 70 8.01 -4.33 -17.11
N PHE A 71 8.00 -4.52 -18.43
CA PHE A 71 6.79 -4.86 -19.17
C PHE A 71 6.89 -6.30 -19.75
N PRO A 72 5.88 -7.16 -19.55
CA PRO A 72 4.67 -7.00 -18.72
C PRO A 72 4.96 -6.87 -17.23
N THR A 73 4.15 -6.07 -16.53
CA THR A 73 4.22 -5.91 -15.07
C THR A 73 3.91 -7.23 -14.36
N SER A 74 4.57 -7.51 -13.23
CA SER A 74 4.35 -8.74 -12.47
C SER A 74 2.99 -8.78 -11.82
N LEU A 75 2.55 -7.67 -11.20
CA LEU A 75 1.33 -7.59 -10.41
C LEU A 75 0.66 -6.22 -10.59
N LEU A 76 -0.64 -6.23 -10.88
CA LEU A 76 -1.52 -5.07 -10.76
C LEU A 76 -2.36 -5.19 -9.49
N VAL A 77 -2.37 -4.14 -8.67
CA VAL A 77 -3.27 -4.03 -7.51
C VAL A 77 -4.36 -3.01 -7.82
N THR A 78 -5.63 -3.40 -7.68
CA THR A 78 -6.77 -2.56 -8.04
C THR A 78 -7.99 -2.83 -7.16
N GLY A 79 -8.89 -1.85 -7.05
CA GLY A 79 -10.23 -2.05 -6.50
C GLY A 79 -11.14 -2.81 -7.48
N PHE A 80 -12.12 -3.52 -6.97
CA PHE A 80 -13.07 -4.27 -7.81
C PHE A 80 -13.96 -3.36 -8.66
N ASP A 81 -14.17 -2.12 -8.22
CA ASP A 81 -15.06 -1.14 -8.85
C ASP A 81 -14.54 -0.59 -10.19
N ILE A 82 -13.24 -0.69 -10.43
CA ILE A 82 -12.61 -0.22 -11.67
C ILE A 82 -12.03 -1.36 -12.55
N ILE A 83 -12.36 -2.60 -12.27
CA ILE A 83 -11.92 -3.74 -13.11
C ILE A 83 -12.34 -3.52 -14.56
N PHE A 84 -13.60 -3.18 -14.81
CA PHE A 84 -14.11 -2.98 -16.16
C PHE A 84 -13.59 -1.68 -16.80
N PHE A 85 -13.57 -0.59 -16.05
CA PHE A 85 -13.19 0.72 -16.59
C PHE A 85 -11.68 0.88 -16.78
N TRP A 86 -10.86 0.23 -15.97
CA TRP A 86 -9.42 0.38 -15.99
C TRP A 86 -8.68 -0.88 -16.42
N VAL A 87 -8.89 -2.00 -15.72
CA VAL A 87 -8.14 -3.23 -16.00
C VAL A 87 -8.42 -3.78 -17.39
N ALA A 88 -9.70 -3.93 -17.75
CA ALA A 88 -10.09 -4.42 -19.07
C ALA A 88 -9.59 -3.50 -20.19
N ARG A 89 -9.66 -2.17 -20.01
CA ARG A 89 -9.16 -1.22 -21.00
C ARG A 89 -7.64 -1.25 -21.13
N MET A 90 -6.88 -1.40 -20.04
CA MET A 90 -5.43 -1.61 -20.12
C MET A 90 -5.08 -2.88 -20.91
N MET A 91 -5.83 -3.97 -20.69
CA MET A 91 -5.62 -5.21 -21.45
C MET A 91 -5.89 -5.02 -22.95
N MET A 92 -7.00 -4.35 -23.31
CA MET A 92 -7.36 -4.08 -24.71
C MET A 92 -6.29 -3.23 -25.40
N MET A 93 -5.91 -2.09 -24.79
CA MET A 93 -4.92 -1.18 -25.38
C MET A 93 -3.52 -1.80 -25.44
N SER A 94 -3.14 -2.57 -24.42
CA SER A 94 -1.84 -3.25 -24.43
C SER A 94 -1.75 -4.29 -25.54
N LEU A 95 -2.77 -5.09 -25.74
CA LEU A 95 -2.82 -6.06 -26.82
C LEU A 95 -2.81 -5.37 -28.19
N GLU A 96 -3.56 -4.28 -28.36
CA GLU A 96 -3.60 -3.53 -29.64
C GLU A 96 -2.26 -2.90 -29.99
N PHE A 97 -1.57 -2.27 -29.00
CA PHE A 97 -0.37 -1.50 -29.28
C PHE A 97 0.96 -2.26 -29.10
N THR A 98 0.97 -3.35 -28.33
CA THR A 98 2.21 -4.06 -28.00
C THR A 98 2.18 -5.55 -28.27
N ASP A 99 1.05 -6.11 -28.69
CA ASP A 99 0.81 -7.57 -28.86
C ASP A 99 1.08 -8.38 -27.57
N GLN A 100 1.04 -7.74 -26.40
CA GLN A 100 1.35 -8.38 -25.12
C GLN A 100 0.30 -8.05 -24.06
N ILE A 101 0.10 -8.97 -23.11
CA ILE A 101 -0.70 -8.71 -21.89
C ILE A 101 0.07 -7.73 -21.01
N PRO A 102 -0.63 -6.76 -20.35
CA PRO A 102 0.06 -5.72 -19.57
C PRO A 102 0.58 -6.17 -18.22
N PHE A 103 0.02 -7.21 -17.61
CA PHE A 103 0.38 -7.73 -16.29
C PHE A 103 0.07 -9.23 -16.19
N ARG A 104 0.81 -9.92 -15.33
CA ARG A 104 0.67 -11.37 -15.14
C ARG A 104 -0.43 -11.70 -14.14
N ASP A 105 -0.44 -11.01 -13.00
CA ASP A 105 -1.39 -11.21 -11.94
C ASP A 105 -2.19 -9.92 -11.67
N VAL A 106 -3.44 -10.07 -11.23
CA VAL A 106 -4.30 -8.97 -10.78
C VAL A 106 -4.79 -9.26 -9.36
N TYR A 107 -4.31 -8.46 -8.41
CA TYR A 107 -4.79 -8.53 -7.03
C TYR A 107 -5.91 -7.52 -6.82
N VAL A 108 -7.12 -8.04 -6.60
CA VAL A 108 -8.32 -7.21 -6.41
C VAL A 108 -8.53 -6.94 -4.93
N THR A 109 -8.49 -5.65 -4.54
CA THR A 109 -8.69 -5.21 -3.16
C THR A 109 -10.14 -4.85 -2.88
N GLY A 110 -10.55 -4.96 -1.61
CA GLY A 110 -11.79 -4.38 -1.11
C GLY A 110 -11.69 -2.85 -1.01
N LEU A 111 -12.85 -2.19 -0.96
CA LEU A 111 -12.96 -0.77 -0.67
C LEU A 111 -13.07 -0.55 0.83
N ILE A 112 -12.31 0.45 1.32
CA ILE A 112 -12.34 0.81 2.74
C ILE A 112 -13.61 1.60 3.03
N ARG A 113 -14.35 1.13 4.05
CA ARG A 113 -15.56 1.75 4.57
C ARG A 113 -15.36 2.19 6.02
N ASP A 114 -16.19 3.11 6.48
CA ASP A 114 -16.20 3.49 7.89
C ASP A 114 -16.71 2.33 8.79
N GLU A 115 -16.63 2.52 10.09
CA GLU A 115 -17.07 1.54 11.11
C GLU A 115 -18.55 1.08 10.98
N ASN A 116 -19.37 1.90 10.29
CA ASN A 116 -20.78 1.60 10.00
C ASN A 116 -20.97 0.97 8.61
N GLY A 117 -19.90 0.57 7.93
CA GLY A 117 -19.95 0.00 6.59
C GLY A 117 -20.29 1.01 5.47
N GLN A 118 -20.23 2.32 5.74
CA GLN A 118 -20.56 3.34 4.76
C GLN A 118 -19.32 3.74 3.94
N LYS A 119 -19.53 3.97 2.64
CA LYS A 119 -18.49 4.56 1.78
C LYS A 119 -18.05 5.91 2.35
N MET A 120 -16.73 6.08 2.52
CA MET A 120 -16.16 7.35 2.96
C MET A 120 -16.29 8.41 1.88
N SER A 121 -16.78 9.59 2.24
CA SER A 121 -16.85 10.76 1.36
C SER A 121 -16.78 12.06 2.15
N LYS A 122 -16.24 13.11 1.52
CA LYS A 122 -16.19 14.44 2.11
C LYS A 122 -17.58 14.95 2.49
N SER A 123 -18.59 14.75 1.63
CA SER A 123 -19.97 15.16 1.88
C SER A 123 -20.63 14.48 3.09
N LYS A 124 -20.15 13.30 3.51
CA LYS A 124 -20.63 12.62 4.71
C LYS A 124 -19.81 12.97 5.97
N GLY A 125 -18.68 13.63 5.81
CA GLY A 125 -17.76 13.96 6.91
C GLY A 125 -17.20 12.74 7.63
N ASN A 126 -17.14 11.58 6.98
CA ASN A 126 -16.64 10.32 7.55
C ASN A 126 -15.30 9.88 6.97
N VAL A 127 -14.63 10.74 6.22
CA VAL A 127 -13.28 10.48 5.70
C VAL A 127 -12.29 10.51 6.86
N ILE A 128 -11.42 9.51 6.91
CA ILE A 128 -10.27 9.44 7.80
C ILE A 128 -9.02 9.52 6.90
N ASP A 129 -8.22 10.56 7.11
CA ASP A 129 -6.96 10.70 6.40
C ASP A 129 -5.91 9.78 7.05
N PRO A 130 -5.19 8.95 6.27
CA PRO A 130 -4.11 8.13 6.79
C PRO A 130 -3.05 8.92 7.57
N LEU A 131 -2.76 10.15 7.19
CA LEU A 131 -1.79 11.00 7.90
C LEU A 131 -2.26 11.36 9.31
N ASP A 132 -3.57 11.54 9.51
CA ASP A 132 -4.13 11.80 10.84
C ASP A 132 -4.01 10.56 11.75
N LEU A 133 -4.01 9.35 11.18
CA LEU A 133 -3.77 8.11 11.92
C LEU A 133 -2.29 7.92 12.25
N ILE A 134 -1.40 8.33 11.35
CA ILE A 134 0.06 8.18 11.52
C ILE A 134 0.57 9.18 12.56
N TYR A 135 0.23 10.45 12.41
CA TYR A 135 0.81 11.54 13.21
C TYR A 135 -0.07 11.99 14.37
N GLY A 136 -1.34 11.60 14.36
CA GLY A 136 -2.35 12.13 15.26
C GLY A 136 -2.90 13.48 14.79
N ILE A 137 -4.06 13.86 15.32
CA ILE A 137 -4.69 15.14 15.06
C ILE A 137 -5.56 15.55 16.25
N SER A 138 -5.56 16.84 16.60
CA SER A 138 -6.44 17.37 17.63
C SER A 138 -7.91 17.29 17.22
N GLN A 139 -8.83 17.33 18.19
CA GLN A 139 -10.27 17.32 17.89
C GLN A 139 -10.67 18.51 17.02
N ASP A 140 -10.17 19.72 17.37
CA ASP A 140 -10.56 20.94 16.66
C ASP A 140 -10.02 21.00 15.23
N ASP A 141 -8.77 20.56 15.02
CA ASP A 141 -8.20 20.46 13.69
C ASP A 141 -8.94 19.40 12.83
N LEU A 142 -9.33 18.26 13.43
CA LEU A 142 -10.11 17.23 12.74
C LEU A 142 -11.49 17.75 12.35
N VAL A 143 -12.15 18.51 13.22
CA VAL A 143 -13.43 19.17 12.92
C VAL A 143 -13.25 20.13 11.76
N THR A 144 -12.25 21.02 11.84
CA THR A 144 -11.94 21.98 10.79
C THR A 144 -11.71 21.27 9.45
N LYS A 145 -10.85 20.24 9.43
CA LYS A 145 -10.53 19.47 8.24
C LYS A 145 -11.77 18.81 7.61
N ARG A 146 -12.69 18.30 8.42
CA ARG A 146 -13.91 17.62 7.95
C ARG A 146 -15.03 18.57 7.56
N THR A 147 -15.02 19.82 8.03
CA THR A 147 -16.04 20.82 7.74
C THR A 147 -15.63 21.87 6.70
N THR A 148 -14.35 21.87 6.28
CA THR A 148 -13.85 22.78 5.25
C THR A 148 -14.17 22.27 3.86
N ASN A 149 -14.48 23.19 2.93
CA ASN A 149 -14.78 22.91 1.50
C ASN A 149 -15.90 21.87 1.28
N LEU A 150 -16.95 21.95 2.09
CA LEU A 150 -18.15 21.15 1.88
C LEU A 150 -18.94 21.69 0.69
N MET A 151 -19.49 20.78 -0.12
CA MET A 151 -20.40 21.16 -1.23
C MET A 151 -21.72 21.75 -0.74
N GLN A 152 -22.12 21.48 0.50
CA GLN A 152 -23.34 21.96 1.15
C GLN A 152 -23.00 22.50 2.53
N GLU A 153 -23.12 23.82 2.71
CA GLU A 153 -22.79 24.47 3.99
C GLU A 153 -23.70 24.03 5.16
N GLY A 154 -24.96 23.69 4.87
CA GLY A 154 -25.95 23.31 5.88
C GLY A 154 -25.65 22.00 6.65
N ILE A 155 -24.69 21.18 6.18
CA ILE A 155 -24.35 19.92 6.85
C ILE A 155 -23.15 20.05 7.81
N ALA A 156 -22.43 21.18 7.82
CA ALA A 156 -21.22 21.39 8.62
C ALA A 156 -21.47 21.13 10.12
N GLN A 157 -22.51 21.69 10.70
CA GLN A 157 -22.86 21.51 12.13
C GLN A 157 -23.12 20.05 12.47
N LYS A 158 -23.78 19.29 11.58
CA LYS A 158 -24.04 17.87 11.78
C LYS A 158 -22.73 17.05 11.77
N ILE A 159 -21.82 17.38 10.85
CA ILE A 159 -20.50 16.75 10.72
C ILE A 159 -19.66 17.07 11.96
N GLU A 160 -19.62 18.33 12.40
CA GLU A 160 -18.94 18.75 13.61
C GLU A 160 -19.42 17.96 14.83
N LYS A 161 -20.73 17.95 15.09
CA LYS A 161 -21.30 17.21 16.23
C LYS A 161 -20.94 15.73 16.18
N LYS A 162 -21.03 15.10 15.00
CA LYS A 162 -20.65 13.69 14.82
C LYS A 162 -19.17 13.47 15.08
N THR A 163 -18.30 14.34 14.56
CA THR A 163 -16.84 14.25 14.73
C THR A 163 -16.44 14.40 16.19
N ARG A 164 -16.99 15.39 16.92
CA ARG A 164 -16.72 15.59 18.35
C ARG A 164 -17.16 14.41 19.20
N ASN A 165 -18.28 13.78 18.85
CA ASN A 165 -18.76 12.59 19.57
C ASN A 165 -17.90 11.36 19.29
N GLN A 166 -17.48 11.15 18.04
CA GLN A 166 -16.69 10.00 17.62
C GLN A 166 -15.24 10.10 18.11
N PHE A 167 -14.66 11.29 18.12
CA PHE A 167 -13.27 11.57 18.50
C PHE A 167 -13.18 12.66 19.57
N PRO A 168 -13.60 12.40 20.82
CA PRO A 168 -13.67 13.41 21.86
C PRO A 168 -12.32 13.99 22.27
N LYS A 169 -11.22 13.31 21.95
CA LYS A 169 -9.85 13.77 22.21
C LYS A 169 -9.02 13.92 20.90
N GLY A 170 -9.68 13.91 19.74
CA GLY A 170 -9.00 13.78 18.47
C GLY A 170 -8.54 12.35 18.19
N ILE A 171 -7.53 12.18 17.38
CA ILE A 171 -6.94 10.90 17.01
C ILE A 171 -5.50 10.86 17.51
N ASP A 172 -5.16 9.84 18.29
CA ASP A 172 -3.77 9.61 18.74
C ASP A 172 -2.87 9.26 17.54
N SER A 173 -1.57 9.51 17.68
CA SER A 173 -0.57 8.99 16.74
C SER A 173 -0.41 7.49 16.90
N TYR A 174 -0.59 6.74 15.82
CA TYR A 174 -0.42 5.28 15.80
C TYR A 174 0.86 4.83 15.08
N GLY A 175 1.42 5.68 14.24
CA GLY A 175 2.60 5.38 13.43
C GLY A 175 2.30 4.59 12.14
N THR A 176 3.23 4.66 11.21
CA THR A 176 3.08 4.09 9.87
C THR A 176 2.99 2.57 9.89
N ASP A 177 3.83 1.90 10.68
CA ASP A 177 3.88 0.43 10.72
C ASP A 177 2.60 -0.19 11.29
N ALA A 178 2.02 0.42 12.33
CA ALA A 178 0.74 -0.03 12.86
C ALA A 178 -0.38 0.07 11.82
N LEU A 179 -0.40 1.17 11.04
CA LEU A 179 -1.36 1.36 9.96
C LEU A 179 -1.16 0.33 8.84
N ARG A 180 0.10 0.10 8.41
CA ARG A 180 0.44 -0.91 7.39
C ARG A 180 -0.02 -2.31 7.81
N MET A 181 0.34 -2.74 9.02
CA MET A 181 -0.05 -4.06 9.55
C MET A 181 -1.57 -4.19 9.67
N THR A 182 -2.27 -3.10 10.04
CA THR A 182 -3.74 -3.07 10.05
C THR A 182 -4.30 -3.36 8.66
N PHE A 183 -3.82 -2.67 7.61
CA PHE A 183 -4.30 -2.91 6.26
C PHE A 183 -3.95 -4.31 5.74
N TYR A 184 -2.75 -4.83 6.02
CA TYR A 184 -2.43 -6.21 5.68
C TYR A 184 -3.38 -7.22 6.35
N SER A 185 -3.72 -7.01 7.63
CA SER A 185 -4.66 -7.88 8.35
C SER A 185 -6.10 -7.82 7.83
N LEU A 186 -6.44 -6.75 7.12
CA LEU A 186 -7.73 -6.53 6.48
C LEU A 186 -7.73 -6.88 4.99
N ALA A 187 -6.56 -7.24 4.43
CA ALA A 187 -6.40 -7.62 3.02
C ALA A 187 -6.98 -9.02 2.75
N THR A 188 -8.25 -9.19 3.04
CA THR A 188 -9.04 -10.37 2.75
C THR A 188 -9.66 -10.25 1.36
N HIS A 189 -10.07 -11.38 0.75
CA HIS A 189 -10.74 -11.39 -0.57
C HIS A 189 -12.21 -10.94 -0.50
N THR A 190 -12.50 -9.90 0.28
CA THR A 190 -13.84 -9.33 0.44
C THR A 190 -13.98 -8.03 -0.35
N LYS A 191 -15.21 -7.71 -0.79
CA LYS A 191 -15.50 -6.47 -1.54
C LYS A 191 -15.36 -5.22 -0.68
N ASP A 192 -15.64 -5.32 0.60
CA ASP A 192 -15.65 -4.20 1.53
C ASP A 192 -14.78 -4.50 2.74
N ILE A 193 -14.02 -3.50 3.15
CA ILE A 193 -13.12 -3.54 4.30
C ILE A 193 -13.64 -2.54 5.33
N SER A 194 -14.16 -3.03 6.46
CA SER A 194 -14.52 -2.18 7.58
C SER A 194 -13.26 -1.80 8.36
N PHE A 195 -12.97 -0.51 8.41
CA PHE A 195 -11.83 0.00 9.17
C PHE A 195 -12.21 0.24 10.63
N GLU A 196 -11.53 -0.45 11.54
CA GLU A 196 -11.76 -0.37 12.99
C GLU A 196 -10.55 0.21 13.72
N MET A 197 -10.74 1.30 14.48
CA MET A 197 -9.69 1.93 15.29
C MET A 197 -9.10 0.99 16.35
N GLY A 198 -9.90 0.05 16.86
CA GLY A 198 -9.43 -0.95 17.82
C GLY A 198 -8.32 -1.85 17.29
N ARG A 199 -8.43 -2.26 16.03
CA ARG A 199 -7.39 -3.06 15.35
C ARG A 199 -6.09 -2.28 15.16
N LEU A 200 -6.19 -1.01 14.76
CA LEU A 200 -5.04 -0.12 14.62
C LEU A 200 -4.31 0.06 15.97
N LYS A 201 -5.06 0.25 17.06
CA LYS A 201 -4.50 0.30 18.42
C LYS A 201 -3.82 -1.00 18.81
N GLY A 202 -4.36 -2.15 18.42
CA GLY A 202 -3.75 -3.46 18.62
C GLY A 202 -2.38 -3.55 17.97
N TYR A 203 -2.25 -3.15 16.71
CA TYR A 203 -0.94 -3.17 16.02
C TYR A 203 0.04 -2.11 16.52
N ARG A 204 -0.42 -0.95 17.00
CA ARG A 204 0.46 -0.01 17.73
C ARG A 204 1.06 -0.66 18.97
N ASN A 205 0.24 -1.37 19.75
CA ASN A 205 0.72 -2.10 20.92
C ASN A 205 1.71 -3.22 20.53
N PHE A 206 1.47 -3.86 19.40
CA PHE A 206 2.40 -4.84 18.85
C PHE A 206 3.77 -4.20 18.50
N CYS A 207 3.79 -3.09 17.79
CA CYS A 207 5.02 -2.34 17.50
C CYS A 207 5.75 -1.92 18.80
N ASN A 208 5.02 -1.48 19.81
CA ASN A 208 5.59 -1.18 21.13
C ASN A 208 6.20 -2.45 21.80
N LYS A 209 5.55 -3.60 21.65
CA LYS A 209 6.08 -4.88 22.15
C LYS A 209 7.38 -5.25 21.44
N VAL A 210 7.45 -5.06 20.11
CA VAL A 210 8.67 -5.29 19.30
C VAL A 210 9.82 -4.41 19.80
N TRP A 211 9.56 -3.11 19.96
CA TRP A 211 10.54 -2.16 20.46
C TRP A 211 11.03 -2.52 21.86
N ASN A 212 10.12 -2.85 22.77
CA ASN A 212 10.48 -3.21 24.14
C ASN A 212 11.26 -4.54 24.22
N ALA A 213 10.92 -5.52 23.41
CA ALA A 213 11.68 -6.76 23.30
C ALA A 213 13.11 -6.51 22.80
N ALA A 214 13.27 -5.68 21.78
CA ALA A 214 14.58 -5.28 21.27
C ALA A 214 15.41 -4.54 22.33
N ARG A 215 14.82 -3.58 23.04
CA ARG A 215 15.47 -2.88 24.17
C ARG A 215 15.90 -3.86 25.27
N PHE A 216 15.06 -4.82 25.61
CA PHE A 216 15.38 -5.84 26.60
C PHE A 216 16.59 -6.68 26.15
N ILE A 217 16.59 -7.15 24.91
CA ILE A 217 17.67 -7.95 24.34
C ILE A 217 18.98 -7.15 24.27
N ASN A 218 18.90 -5.85 23.97
CA ASN A 218 20.08 -4.97 23.95
C ASN A 218 20.74 -4.78 25.33
N GLY A 219 20.03 -5.08 26.41
CA GLY A 219 20.58 -5.07 27.78
C GLY A 219 21.48 -6.26 28.10
N TYR A 220 21.54 -7.27 27.23
CA TYR A 220 22.42 -8.42 27.40
C TYR A 220 23.71 -8.26 26.58
N PRO A 221 24.83 -8.92 27.02
CA PRO A 221 26.06 -8.96 26.24
C PRO A 221 25.80 -9.48 24.81
N GLU A 222 26.60 -9.06 23.88
CA GLU A 222 26.58 -9.63 22.53
C GLU A 222 26.79 -11.16 22.62
N GLY A 223 25.84 -11.88 22.05
CA GLY A 223 25.87 -13.33 22.02
C GLY A 223 26.60 -13.85 20.79
N ASN A 224 26.17 -15.01 20.29
CA ASN A 224 26.69 -15.57 19.04
C ASN A 224 26.30 -14.70 17.84
N ASP A 225 27.12 -14.70 16.79
CA ASP A 225 26.77 -14.04 15.50
C ASP A 225 25.64 -14.77 14.78
N LYS A 226 25.52 -16.08 15.02
CA LYS A 226 24.49 -16.95 14.45
C LYS A 226 23.76 -17.70 15.55
N PHE A 227 22.51 -18.05 15.25
CA PHE A 227 21.74 -18.91 16.15
C PHE A 227 22.34 -20.30 16.24
N GLU A 228 22.57 -20.77 17.47
CA GLU A 228 23.07 -22.11 17.76
C GLU A 228 22.16 -22.81 18.77
N SER A 229 21.51 -23.88 18.34
CA SER A 229 20.63 -24.66 19.22
C SER A 229 21.47 -25.46 20.22
N THR A 230 21.41 -25.09 21.48
CA THR A 230 22.21 -25.72 22.56
C THR A 230 21.37 -26.43 23.61
N ASN A 231 20.08 -26.17 23.64
CA ASN A 231 19.14 -26.75 24.59
C ASN A 231 17.76 -26.97 23.93
N LYS A 232 16.83 -27.59 24.67
CA LYS A 232 15.49 -27.91 24.15
C LYS A 232 14.65 -26.65 23.80
N SER A 233 14.81 -25.56 24.56
CA SER A 233 14.10 -24.32 24.29
C SER A 233 14.61 -23.67 23.01
N ASP A 234 15.92 -23.67 22.77
CA ASP A 234 16.52 -23.20 21.53
C ASP A 234 16.04 -24.03 20.33
N GLN A 235 16.05 -25.38 20.46
CA GLN A 235 15.58 -26.26 19.40
C GLN A 235 14.10 -25.97 19.07
N TRP A 236 13.24 -25.87 20.07
CA TRP A 236 11.81 -25.62 19.89
C TRP A 236 11.56 -24.29 19.21
N ILE A 237 12.17 -23.18 19.67
CA ILE A 237 11.89 -21.87 19.08
C ILE A 237 12.40 -21.76 17.64
N TYR A 238 13.51 -22.40 17.32
CA TYR A 238 14.06 -22.40 15.98
C TYR A 238 13.18 -23.22 15.01
N GLU A 239 12.68 -24.37 15.43
CA GLU A 239 11.71 -25.16 14.66
C GLU A 239 10.42 -24.37 14.42
N GLU A 240 9.89 -23.67 15.43
CA GLU A 240 8.72 -22.81 15.29
C GLU A 240 8.98 -21.58 14.40
N PHE A 241 10.18 -20.99 14.46
CA PHE A 241 10.59 -19.90 13.58
C PHE A 241 10.63 -20.35 12.12
N GLU A 242 11.28 -21.45 11.82
CA GLU A 242 11.37 -21.97 10.45
C GLU A 242 10.00 -22.36 9.89
N LYS A 243 9.12 -22.91 10.72
CA LYS A 243 7.74 -23.22 10.36
C LYS A 243 6.96 -21.96 10.04
N SER A 244 7.01 -20.94 10.90
CA SER A 244 6.34 -19.65 10.70
C SER A 244 6.88 -18.93 9.47
N LYS A 245 8.20 -18.91 9.26
CA LYS A 245 8.85 -18.32 8.07
C LYS A 245 8.35 -18.96 6.77
N LYS A 246 8.28 -20.28 6.70
CA LYS A 246 7.75 -21.00 5.54
C LYS A 246 6.25 -20.69 5.30
N GLN A 247 5.48 -20.61 6.38
CA GLN A 247 4.05 -20.30 6.28
C GLN A 247 3.81 -18.87 5.80
N ILE A 248 4.60 -17.89 6.30
CA ILE A 248 4.55 -16.50 5.85
C ILE A 248 4.91 -16.39 4.36
N GLN A 249 6.02 -17.04 3.94
CA GLN A 249 6.43 -17.05 2.53
C GLN A 249 5.36 -17.65 1.62
N ARG A 250 4.74 -18.74 2.03
CA ARG A 250 3.61 -19.35 1.30
C ARG A 250 2.42 -18.40 1.21
N ASN A 251 2.02 -17.80 2.34
CA ASN A 251 0.89 -16.89 2.39
C ASN A 251 1.12 -15.65 1.51
N ILE A 252 2.35 -15.09 1.48
CA ILE A 252 2.69 -13.99 0.57
C ILE A 252 2.57 -14.43 -0.89
N LYS A 253 3.10 -15.61 -1.23
CA LYS A 253 3.03 -16.16 -2.59
C LYS A 253 1.58 -16.40 -3.05
N ASP A 254 0.72 -16.82 -2.12
CA ASP A 254 -0.69 -17.10 -2.39
C ASP A 254 -1.57 -15.83 -2.23
N TYR A 255 -0.97 -14.64 -2.11
CA TYR A 255 -1.64 -13.36 -1.87
C TYR A 255 -2.56 -13.34 -0.62
N ARG A 256 -2.28 -14.18 0.38
CA ARG A 256 -2.97 -14.23 1.67
C ARG A 256 -2.21 -13.38 2.70
N LEU A 257 -2.16 -12.07 2.42
CA LEU A 257 -1.42 -11.12 3.25
C LEU A 257 -1.99 -11.01 4.66
N ASP A 258 -3.30 -11.23 4.80
CA ASP A 258 -4.00 -11.33 6.07
C ASP A 258 -3.46 -12.46 6.97
N TYR A 259 -3.24 -13.63 6.40
CA TYR A 259 -2.65 -14.76 7.13
C TYR A 259 -1.17 -14.56 7.40
N ALA A 260 -0.45 -13.94 6.47
CA ALA A 260 0.97 -13.68 6.63
C ALA A 260 1.24 -12.76 7.83
N VAL A 261 0.53 -11.63 7.93
CA VAL A 261 0.71 -10.68 9.05
C VAL A 261 0.23 -11.26 10.39
N ASN A 262 -0.82 -12.09 10.38
CA ASN A 262 -1.27 -12.77 11.58
C ASN A 262 -0.24 -13.79 12.08
N GLU A 263 0.42 -14.55 11.18
CA GLU A 263 1.49 -15.48 11.56
C GLU A 263 2.70 -14.74 12.14
N VAL A 264 3.06 -13.57 11.59
CA VAL A 264 4.09 -12.69 12.17
C VAL A 264 3.74 -12.30 13.61
N TYR A 265 2.50 -11.85 13.81
CA TYR A 265 2.01 -11.46 15.13
C TYR A 265 2.07 -12.62 16.13
N GLU A 266 1.48 -13.78 15.77
CA GLU A 266 1.39 -14.98 16.62
C GLU A 266 2.78 -15.52 16.99
N PHE A 267 3.68 -15.61 16.02
CA PHE A 267 5.05 -16.06 16.29
C PHE A 267 5.76 -15.10 17.24
N PHE A 268 5.78 -13.80 16.92
CA PHE A 268 6.54 -12.83 17.70
C PHE A 268 5.98 -12.68 19.12
N TRP A 269 4.67 -12.51 19.25
CA TRP A 269 4.07 -12.25 20.55
C TRP A 269 4.03 -13.51 21.41
N ASN A 270 3.37 -14.56 20.92
CA ASN A 270 3.03 -15.72 21.75
C ASN A 270 4.19 -16.71 21.91
N LYS A 271 5.03 -16.89 20.87
CA LYS A 271 6.13 -17.87 20.93
C LYS A 271 7.44 -17.22 21.35
N PHE A 272 7.87 -16.17 20.65
CA PHE A 272 9.16 -15.54 20.94
C PHE A 272 9.12 -14.75 22.25
N CYS A 273 8.17 -13.81 22.43
CA CYS A 273 8.16 -12.98 23.62
C CYS A 273 7.67 -13.72 24.87
N ASP A 274 6.48 -14.37 24.79
CA ASP A 274 5.80 -14.88 25.98
C ASP A 274 6.33 -16.24 26.43
N VAL A 275 7.04 -16.99 25.58
CA VAL A 275 7.66 -18.27 25.94
C VAL A 275 9.19 -18.18 25.91
N TYR A 276 9.81 -17.97 24.74
CA TYR A 276 11.25 -18.11 24.62
C TYR A 276 12.04 -17.07 25.42
N ILE A 277 11.66 -15.77 25.34
CA ILE A 277 12.32 -14.74 26.17
C ILE A 277 12.14 -15.03 27.66
N GLU A 278 10.97 -15.49 28.09
CA GLU A 278 10.73 -15.82 29.50
C GLU A 278 11.56 -17.06 29.96
N ASP A 279 11.73 -18.04 29.08
CA ASP A 279 12.61 -19.19 29.36
C ASP A 279 14.07 -18.76 29.44
N CYS A 280 14.53 -17.89 28.56
CA CYS A 280 15.88 -17.32 28.62
C CYS A 280 16.13 -16.52 29.92
N LYS A 281 15.12 -15.78 30.41
CA LYS A 281 15.20 -15.07 31.69
C LYS A 281 15.39 -16.02 32.86
N LYS A 282 14.68 -17.15 32.87
CA LYS A 282 14.73 -18.16 33.96
C LYS A 282 16.03 -18.95 33.94
N SER A 283 16.50 -19.32 32.74
CA SER A 283 17.72 -20.14 32.59
C SER A 283 19.02 -19.33 32.65
N GLY A 284 18.97 -18.03 32.33
CA GLY A 284 20.15 -17.20 32.10
C GLY A 284 20.80 -17.39 30.71
N GLU A 285 20.23 -18.25 29.85
CA GLU A 285 20.78 -18.60 28.53
C GLU A 285 20.28 -17.59 27.48
N THR A 286 21.00 -16.48 27.30
CA THR A 286 20.54 -15.32 26.48
C THR A 286 21.29 -15.17 25.16
N LYS A 287 22.33 -15.96 24.89
CA LYS A 287 23.25 -15.84 23.75
C LYS A 287 22.55 -15.91 22.36
N ASN A 288 21.40 -16.58 22.28
CA ASN A 288 20.65 -16.78 21.06
C ASN A 288 19.55 -15.72 20.83
N LEU A 289 19.29 -14.84 21.80
CA LEU A 289 18.24 -13.81 21.65
C LEU A 289 18.52 -12.82 20.51
N ARG A 290 19.77 -12.33 20.41
CA ARG A 290 20.18 -11.37 19.37
C ARG A 290 20.15 -11.95 17.96
N PRO A 291 20.80 -13.09 17.66
CA PRO A 291 20.76 -13.66 16.31
C PRO A 291 19.35 -14.07 15.88
N LEU A 292 18.51 -14.60 16.79
CA LEU A 292 17.13 -14.91 16.45
C LEU A 292 16.31 -13.65 16.21
N LEU A 293 16.47 -12.60 17.01
CA LEU A 293 15.80 -11.31 16.77
C LEU A 293 16.17 -10.76 15.40
N LYS A 294 17.43 -10.83 14.97
CA LYS A 294 17.85 -10.39 13.64
C LYS A 294 17.05 -11.07 12.52
N GLU A 295 16.93 -12.39 12.58
CA GLU A 295 16.15 -13.16 11.60
C GLU A 295 14.66 -12.83 11.66
N ILE A 296 14.11 -12.59 12.84
CA ILE A 296 12.72 -12.19 13.04
C ILE A 296 12.45 -10.79 12.42
N LEU A 297 13.36 -9.83 12.62
CA LEU A 297 13.24 -8.50 12.03
C LEU A 297 13.23 -8.58 10.50
N ASN A 298 14.08 -9.38 9.90
CA ASN A 298 14.10 -9.63 8.46
C ASN A 298 12.75 -10.21 7.96
N MET A 299 12.18 -11.16 8.71
CA MET A 299 10.89 -11.76 8.39
C MET A 299 9.72 -10.77 8.51
N MET A 300 9.79 -9.83 9.47
CA MET A 300 8.77 -8.82 9.72
C MET A 300 8.86 -7.60 8.79
N HIS A 301 10.05 -7.34 8.23
CA HIS A 301 10.35 -6.12 7.49
C HIS A 301 9.35 -5.78 6.37
N PRO A 302 8.84 -6.70 5.55
CA PRO A 302 7.84 -6.38 4.55
C PRO A 302 6.55 -5.75 5.11
N PHE A 303 6.19 -6.05 6.35
CA PHE A 303 4.97 -5.60 7.00
C PHE A 303 5.18 -4.33 7.84
N ALA A 304 6.30 -4.23 8.53
CA ALA A 304 6.64 -3.15 9.46
C ALA A 304 8.08 -2.62 9.21
N PRO A 305 8.33 -1.99 8.04
CA PRO A 305 9.70 -1.65 7.62
C PRO A 305 10.37 -0.60 8.50
N PHE A 306 9.64 0.35 9.06
CA PHE A 306 10.26 1.46 9.81
C PHE A 306 10.82 0.99 11.14
N ILE A 307 10.03 0.27 11.94
CA ILE A 307 10.47 -0.20 13.25
C ILE A 307 11.54 -1.29 13.13
N THR A 308 11.41 -2.17 12.14
CA THR A 308 12.39 -3.24 11.95
C THR A 308 13.74 -2.70 11.47
N GLU A 309 13.75 -1.73 10.56
CA GLU A 309 14.97 -1.07 10.11
C GLU A 309 15.64 -0.30 11.23
N GLU A 310 14.87 0.49 12.00
CA GLU A 310 15.42 1.25 13.13
C GLU A 310 16.07 0.34 14.16
N ILE A 311 15.37 -0.74 14.56
CA ILE A 311 15.94 -1.71 15.52
C ILE A 311 17.17 -2.42 14.93
N HIS A 312 17.12 -2.79 13.64
CA HIS A 312 18.22 -3.47 13.00
C HIS A 312 19.48 -2.59 12.95
N SER A 313 19.33 -1.32 12.56
CA SER A 313 20.41 -0.35 12.53
C SER A 313 21.02 -0.11 13.92
N LEU A 314 20.17 0.00 14.97
CA LEU A 314 20.62 0.25 16.33
C LEU A 314 21.32 -0.95 16.99
N LEU A 315 20.95 -2.17 16.62
CA LEU A 315 21.49 -3.37 17.26
C LEU A 315 22.59 -4.08 16.48
N PHE A 316 22.64 -3.93 15.16
CA PHE A 316 23.50 -4.73 14.29
C PHE A 316 24.42 -3.89 13.39
N ASP A 317 24.41 -2.55 13.54
CA ASP A 317 25.19 -1.59 12.75
C ASP A 317 25.09 -1.84 11.23
N SER A 318 23.94 -2.29 10.76
CA SER A 318 23.68 -2.61 9.35
C SER A 318 22.22 -2.37 9.00
N SER A 319 21.96 -2.18 7.70
CA SER A 319 20.60 -2.07 7.15
C SER A 319 20.04 -3.44 6.77
N ILE A 320 18.71 -3.58 6.78
CA ILE A 320 18.01 -4.75 6.21
C ILE A 320 17.99 -4.66 4.69
N ILE A 321 17.91 -3.42 4.15
CA ILE A 321 17.85 -3.12 2.70
C ILE A 321 19.23 -2.67 2.22
#